data_7ff8c12174231279ceb30fffc3ccaa40
#
_entry.id   7ff8c12174231279ceb30fffc3ccaa40
#
_cell.length_a   1.000
_cell.length_b   1.000
_cell.length_c   1.000
_cell.angle_alpha   90.00
_cell.angle_beta   90.00
_cell.angle_gamma   90.00
#
_symmetry.space_group_name_H-M   'P 1'
#
loop_
_entity.id
_entity.type
_entity.pdbx_description
1 polymer ?
#
loop_
_entity_poly.entity_id
_entity_poly.type
_entity_poly.pdbx_seq_one_letter_code
_entity_poly.pdbx_strand_id
1 'polypeptide(L)'
;MAKEEEISERILVSITGTKDRHWQNKIKEINKFNIERVALFLERFNEKQIQEIYEALLSSKIKEIPLVHIKDETKKEELDFLSKRFNSNYFTIHESGFDYLKNWECFYQNLYLELDTNNFISQLVEVDKIGGFCIDLSHFKVQLNKWSKEFDYILERRKSAHYFDCNHLNGYDPQNNDDLHTIRNLKDFDYLKTLPKFLYGDVVALEVENSISEQLEFKKYLSEFLKGF
;
A
#
# COMPACT_ATOMS: atom_id res chain seq x y z
N MET A 1 -23.02 -12.59 9.95
CA MET A 1 -22.80 -11.51 8.96
C MET A 1 -21.75 -10.58 9.59
N ALA A 2 -20.53 -10.58 9.07
CA ALA A 2 -19.55 -9.56 9.43
C ALA A 2 -20.17 -8.20 9.03
N LYS A 3 -20.10 -7.19 9.91
CA LYS A 3 -20.39 -5.82 9.50
C LYS A 3 -19.40 -5.48 8.38
N GLU A 4 -19.87 -5.07 7.22
CA GLU A 4 -19.02 -4.35 6.27
C GLU A 4 -18.41 -3.18 7.03
N GLU A 5 -17.09 -3.21 7.24
CA GLU A 5 -16.38 -2.05 7.78
C GLU A 5 -16.62 -0.87 6.84
N GLU A 6 -16.95 0.27 7.41
CA GLU A 6 -17.09 1.49 6.61
C GLU A 6 -15.75 1.75 5.90
N ILE A 7 -15.81 2.23 4.66
CA ILE A 7 -14.61 2.47 3.85
C ILE A 7 -13.60 3.40 4.56
N SER A 8 -14.09 4.27 5.45
CA SER A 8 -13.26 5.12 6.30
C SER A 8 -12.31 4.34 7.22
N GLU A 9 -12.70 3.16 7.68
CA GLU A 9 -11.90 2.31 8.56
C GLU A 9 -10.85 1.53 7.77
N ARG A 10 -11.10 1.28 6.48
CA ARG A 10 -10.17 0.61 5.57
C ARG A 10 -9.02 1.52 5.13
N ILE A 11 -9.24 2.86 5.08
CA ILE A 11 -8.23 3.81 4.64
C ILE A 11 -7.24 4.10 5.78
N LEU A 12 -5.97 3.82 5.54
CA LEU A 12 -4.88 4.05 6.48
C LEU A 12 -4.04 5.26 6.06
N VAL A 13 -3.73 6.13 7.02
CA VAL A 13 -2.60 7.05 6.86
C VAL A 13 -1.31 6.26 6.91
N SER A 14 -0.25 6.78 6.31
CA SER A 14 0.99 6.03 6.15
C SER A 14 2.24 6.78 6.58
N ILE A 15 3.22 5.98 6.99
CA ILE A 15 4.60 6.41 7.12
C ILE A 15 5.29 6.06 5.81
N THR A 16 5.55 7.09 5.00
CA THR A 16 6.34 7.02 3.76
C THR A 16 7.44 8.07 3.83
N GLY A 17 8.39 8.01 2.92
CA GLY A 17 9.35 9.09 2.77
C GLY A 17 10.28 8.83 1.61
N THR A 18 10.54 9.85 0.80
CA THR A 18 11.43 9.73 -0.34
C THR A 18 12.85 10.08 0.00
N LYS A 19 13.16 11.07 0.75
CA LYS A 19 14.56 11.49 0.86
C LYS A 19 15.03 11.95 2.23
N ASP A 20 14.31 12.70 2.98
CA ASP A 20 14.92 13.35 4.12
C ASP A 20 13.93 13.62 5.26
N ARG A 21 13.98 12.79 6.29
CA ARG A 21 13.42 13.14 7.61
C ARG A 21 11.90 13.23 7.71
N HIS A 22 11.16 13.01 6.64
CA HIS A 22 9.71 13.13 6.66
C HIS A 22 9.07 12.08 7.57
N TRP A 23 9.63 10.86 7.65
CA TRP A 23 9.09 9.81 8.48
C TRP A 23 9.11 10.17 9.99
N GLN A 24 10.16 10.85 10.48
CA GLN A 24 10.23 11.28 11.88
C GLN A 24 9.11 12.29 12.20
N ASN A 25 8.82 13.19 11.28
CA ASN A 25 7.73 14.15 11.46
C ASN A 25 6.37 13.45 11.41
N LYS A 26 6.19 12.47 10.52
CA LYS A 26 4.98 11.65 10.46
C LYS A 26 4.74 10.90 11.77
N ILE A 27 5.77 10.27 12.36
CA ILE A 27 5.64 9.61 13.68
C ILE A 27 5.30 10.62 14.79
N LYS A 28 5.88 11.81 14.78
CA LYS A 28 5.50 12.88 15.74
C LYS A 28 4.03 13.28 15.61
N GLU A 29 3.54 13.45 14.38
CA GLU A 29 2.14 13.77 14.13
C GLU A 29 1.21 12.61 14.51
N ILE A 30 1.56 11.36 14.21
CA ILE A 30 0.84 10.15 14.62
C ILE A 30 0.67 10.15 16.14
N ASN A 31 1.74 10.41 16.89
CA ASN A 31 1.68 10.50 18.34
C ASN A 31 0.81 11.68 18.82
N LYS A 32 0.91 12.84 18.17
CA LYS A 32 0.10 14.03 18.46
C LYS A 32 -1.39 13.79 18.27
N PHE A 33 -1.76 13.09 17.19
CA PHE A 33 -3.15 12.79 16.86
C PHE A 33 -3.67 11.49 17.50
N ASN A 34 -2.83 10.78 18.27
CA ASN A 34 -3.14 9.48 18.88
C ASN A 34 -3.62 8.43 17.88
N ILE A 35 -2.96 8.33 16.73
CA ILE A 35 -3.28 7.36 15.70
C ILE A 35 -2.64 6.03 16.07
N GLU A 36 -3.45 4.97 16.14
CA GLU A 36 -3.02 3.64 16.56
C GLU A 36 -2.83 2.67 15.40
N ARG A 37 -3.42 2.96 14.21
CA ARG A 37 -3.41 2.08 13.04
C ARG A 37 -2.94 2.84 11.81
N VAL A 38 -1.85 2.38 11.19
CA VAL A 38 -1.19 3.04 10.04
C VAL A 38 -0.70 2.01 9.02
N ALA A 39 -0.32 2.45 7.82
CA ALA A 39 0.50 1.67 6.89
C ALA A 39 1.96 2.13 6.93
N LEU A 40 2.88 1.27 6.45
CA LEU A 40 4.32 1.52 6.46
C LEU A 40 4.92 1.17 5.10
N PHE A 41 5.66 2.12 4.52
CA PHE A 41 6.35 1.94 3.24
C PHE A 41 7.86 2.00 3.49
N LEU A 42 8.55 0.87 3.33
CA LEU A 42 9.99 0.72 3.65
C LEU A 42 10.90 0.72 2.42
N GLU A 43 10.35 0.58 1.23
CA GLU A 43 11.08 0.38 -0.03
C GLU A 43 12.19 1.42 -0.28
N ARG A 44 11.96 2.68 0.10
CA ARG A 44 12.86 3.81 -0.18
C ARG A 44 13.86 4.12 0.94
N PHE A 45 13.80 3.38 2.06
CA PHE A 45 14.69 3.58 3.19
C PHE A 45 15.89 2.64 3.13
N ASN A 46 17.06 3.11 3.58
CA ASN A 46 18.21 2.24 3.79
C ASN A 46 18.09 1.46 5.11
N GLU A 47 18.92 0.42 5.29
CA GLU A 47 18.87 -0.45 6.48
C GLU A 47 18.94 0.32 7.80
N LYS A 48 19.82 1.34 7.88
CA LYS A 48 19.94 2.15 9.11
C LYS A 48 18.65 2.89 9.41
N GLN A 49 18.04 3.51 8.39
CA GLN A 49 16.77 4.20 8.55
C GLN A 49 15.64 3.25 8.96
N ILE A 50 15.61 2.04 8.41
CA ILE A 50 14.62 1.01 8.76
C ILE A 50 14.75 0.65 10.26
N GLN A 51 15.96 0.44 10.76
CA GLN A 51 16.18 0.18 12.18
C GLN A 51 15.72 1.36 13.06
N GLU A 52 16.06 2.59 12.67
CA GLU A 52 15.59 3.80 13.38
C GLU A 52 14.05 3.92 13.36
N ILE A 53 13.40 3.53 12.25
CA ILE A 53 11.94 3.47 12.14
C ILE A 53 11.37 2.43 13.12
N TYR A 54 11.91 1.22 13.16
CA TYR A 54 11.44 0.18 14.08
C TYR A 54 11.57 0.60 15.55
N GLU A 55 12.67 1.23 15.94
CA GLU A 55 12.84 1.78 17.29
C GLU A 55 11.80 2.87 17.60
N ALA A 56 11.55 3.76 16.64
CA ALA A 56 10.56 4.82 16.80
C ALA A 56 9.12 4.28 16.86
N LEU A 57 8.79 3.24 16.11
CA LEU A 57 7.50 2.55 16.15
C LEU A 57 7.24 1.94 17.53
N LEU A 58 8.24 1.30 18.15
CA LEU A 58 8.12 0.70 19.48
C LEU A 58 7.82 1.73 20.58
N SER A 59 8.25 2.97 20.41
CA SER A 59 8.02 4.08 21.32
C SER A 59 6.81 4.95 20.99
N SER A 60 6.12 4.64 19.88
CA SER A 60 4.99 5.41 19.37
C SER A 60 3.64 4.96 19.95
N LYS A 61 2.57 5.65 19.54
CA LYS A 61 1.17 5.27 19.82
C LYS A 61 0.66 4.15 18.91
N ILE A 62 1.43 3.76 17.89
CA ILE A 62 1.02 2.78 16.89
C ILE A 62 0.89 1.40 17.55
N LYS A 63 -0.25 0.77 17.34
CA LYS A 63 -0.55 -0.60 17.79
C LYS A 63 -0.61 -1.59 16.64
N GLU A 64 -1.07 -1.13 15.46
CA GLU A 64 -1.29 -1.96 14.29
C GLU A 64 -0.71 -1.32 13.02
N ILE A 65 -0.08 -2.15 12.20
CA ILE A 65 0.43 -1.79 10.87
C ILE A 65 -0.02 -2.89 9.92
N PRO A 66 -1.29 -2.92 9.49
CA PRO A 66 -1.83 -4.03 8.70
C PRO A 66 -1.09 -4.24 7.37
N LEU A 67 -0.69 -3.14 6.70
CA LEU A 67 0.00 -3.18 5.42
C LEU A 67 1.40 -2.59 5.55
N VAL A 68 2.38 -3.34 5.03
CA VAL A 68 3.78 -2.93 4.94
C VAL A 68 4.30 -3.17 3.53
N HIS A 69 4.76 -2.12 2.86
CA HIS A 69 5.54 -2.27 1.63
C HIS A 69 6.99 -2.53 2.00
N ILE A 70 7.47 -3.74 1.75
CA ILE A 70 8.80 -4.21 2.12
C ILE A 70 9.81 -4.04 0.99
N LYS A 71 11.08 -4.19 1.30
CA LYS A 71 12.18 -4.25 0.33
C LYS A 71 12.49 -5.70 -0.03
N ASP A 72 13.10 -5.89 -1.18
CA ASP A 72 13.54 -7.20 -1.66
C ASP A 72 14.51 -7.91 -0.68
N GLU A 73 15.37 -7.13 -0.01
CA GLU A 73 16.33 -7.66 0.96
C GLU A 73 15.80 -7.78 2.40
N THR A 74 14.51 -7.51 2.61
CA THR A 74 13.88 -7.63 3.94
C THR A 74 14.05 -9.04 4.49
N LYS A 75 14.53 -9.14 5.73
CA LYS A 75 14.78 -10.44 6.36
C LYS A 75 13.49 -11.03 6.94
N LYS A 76 13.43 -12.34 7.02
CA LYS A 76 12.28 -13.05 7.61
C LYS A 76 11.99 -12.60 9.04
N GLU A 77 13.04 -12.33 9.82
CA GLU A 77 12.93 -11.87 11.21
C GLU A 77 12.21 -10.50 11.31
N GLU A 78 12.34 -9.67 10.29
CA GLU A 78 11.64 -8.38 10.21
C GLU A 78 10.14 -8.59 9.93
N LEU A 79 9.78 -9.52 9.04
CA LEU A 79 8.37 -9.90 8.82
C LEU A 79 7.76 -10.51 10.09
N ASP A 80 8.49 -11.39 10.76
CA ASP A 80 8.11 -11.97 12.05
C ASP A 80 7.89 -10.88 13.11
N PHE A 81 8.78 -9.90 13.19
CA PHE A 81 8.65 -8.77 14.10
C PHE A 81 7.39 -7.94 13.80
N LEU A 82 7.20 -7.55 12.54
CA LEU A 82 6.06 -6.75 12.11
C LEU A 82 4.74 -7.49 12.35
N SER A 83 4.66 -8.76 11.99
CA SER A 83 3.46 -9.57 12.19
C SER A 83 3.13 -9.75 13.67
N LYS A 84 4.11 -10.11 14.50
CA LYS A 84 3.87 -10.39 15.93
C LYS A 84 3.63 -9.13 16.75
N ARG A 85 4.32 -8.05 16.42
CA ARG A 85 4.27 -6.80 17.22
C ARG A 85 3.16 -5.86 16.77
N PHE A 86 2.87 -5.81 15.46
CA PHE A 86 1.97 -4.84 14.87
C PHE A 86 0.82 -5.45 14.07
N ASN A 87 0.64 -6.78 14.13
CA ASN A 87 -0.41 -7.50 13.42
C ASN A 87 -0.39 -7.26 11.90
N SER A 88 0.82 -7.21 11.31
CA SER A 88 0.99 -7.02 9.88
C SER A 88 0.63 -8.29 9.12
N ASN A 89 -0.32 -8.18 8.19
CA ASN A 89 -0.86 -9.31 7.44
C ASN A 89 -0.70 -9.14 5.91
N TYR A 90 -0.44 -7.93 5.43
CA TYR A 90 -0.26 -7.59 4.03
C TYR A 90 1.14 -7.02 3.82
N PHE A 91 2.02 -7.82 3.21
CA PHE A 91 3.37 -7.39 2.83
C PHE A 91 3.41 -7.20 1.33
N THR A 92 3.58 -5.96 0.88
CA THR A 92 3.67 -5.66 -0.55
C THR A 92 5.08 -5.81 -1.05
N ILE A 93 5.22 -6.44 -2.20
CA ILE A 93 6.48 -6.63 -2.94
C ILE A 93 6.28 -6.22 -4.40
N HIS A 94 7.35 -5.76 -5.05
CA HIS A 94 7.42 -5.63 -6.50
C HIS A 94 7.76 -6.96 -7.19
N GLU A 95 7.78 -6.96 -8.53
CA GLU A 95 8.13 -8.14 -9.33
C GLU A 95 9.52 -8.70 -9.00
N SER A 96 10.48 -7.82 -8.67
CA SER A 96 11.84 -8.21 -8.24
C SER A 96 11.84 -9.06 -6.97
N GLY A 97 10.86 -8.88 -6.10
CA GLY A 97 10.71 -9.66 -4.88
C GLY A 97 10.56 -11.16 -5.12
N PHE A 98 10.16 -11.58 -6.34
CA PHE A 98 10.08 -13.01 -6.67
C PHE A 98 11.43 -13.73 -6.68
N ASP A 99 12.53 -13.02 -6.87
CA ASP A 99 13.89 -13.57 -6.72
C ASP A 99 14.21 -13.92 -5.26
N TYR A 100 13.52 -13.29 -4.31
CA TYR A 100 13.74 -13.40 -2.86
C TYR A 100 12.71 -14.26 -2.14
N LEU A 101 11.70 -14.81 -2.82
CA LEU A 101 10.60 -15.55 -2.20
C LEU A 101 11.04 -16.64 -1.21
N LYS A 102 12.15 -17.33 -1.49
CA LYS A 102 12.70 -18.36 -0.60
C LYS A 102 13.01 -17.84 0.81
N ASN A 103 13.34 -16.56 0.91
CA ASN A 103 13.63 -15.92 2.19
C ASN A 103 12.36 -15.74 3.04
N TRP A 104 11.18 -15.78 2.41
CA TRP A 104 9.88 -15.50 3.05
C TRP A 104 8.91 -16.69 3.02
N GLU A 105 9.43 -17.92 2.99
CA GLU A 105 8.63 -19.15 2.77
C GLU A 105 7.39 -19.26 3.68
N CYS A 106 7.50 -18.84 4.94
CA CYS A 106 6.38 -18.89 5.89
C CYS A 106 5.34 -17.78 5.72
N PHE A 107 5.60 -16.81 4.83
CA PHE A 107 4.77 -15.63 4.63
C PHE A 107 4.10 -15.55 3.26
N TYR A 108 4.18 -16.57 2.42
CA TYR A 108 3.65 -16.52 1.05
C TYR A 108 2.22 -16.02 0.98
N GLN A 109 1.34 -16.46 1.88
CA GLN A 109 -0.06 -16.03 1.91
C GLN A 109 -0.26 -14.61 2.44
N ASN A 110 0.79 -13.99 2.95
CA ASN A 110 0.81 -12.60 3.41
C ASN A 110 1.55 -11.66 2.43
N LEU A 111 2.14 -12.21 1.35
CA LEU A 111 2.80 -11.42 0.30
C LEU A 111 1.79 -11.03 -0.77
N TYR A 112 1.85 -9.79 -1.22
CA TYR A 112 0.97 -9.23 -2.25
C TYR A 112 1.79 -8.48 -3.28
N LEU A 113 1.58 -8.80 -4.55
CA LEU A 113 2.31 -8.22 -5.66
C LEU A 113 1.75 -6.86 -6.06
N GLU A 114 2.59 -5.85 -6.07
CA GLU A 114 2.37 -4.60 -6.78
C GLU A 114 3.09 -4.63 -8.13
N LEU A 115 2.35 -4.39 -9.20
CA LEU A 115 2.90 -4.35 -10.56
C LEU A 115 3.32 -2.93 -10.94
N ASP A 116 4.47 -2.84 -11.62
CA ASP A 116 4.95 -1.60 -12.21
C ASP A 116 4.04 -1.11 -13.38
N THR A 117 4.37 0.04 -13.96
CA THR A 117 3.64 0.62 -15.11
C THR A 117 4.47 0.62 -16.40
N ASN A 118 5.41 -0.32 -16.53
CA ASN A 118 6.44 -0.37 -17.57
C ASN A 118 6.04 -1.21 -18.79
N ASN A 119 4.81 -1.74 -18.83
CA ASN A 119 4.26 -2.63 -19.88
C ASN A 119 5.04 -3.95 -20.02
N PHE A 120 5.51 -4.49 -18.90
CA PHE A 120 6.27 -5.72 -18.84
C PHE A 120 5.86 -6.54 -17.60
N ILE A 121 5.77 -7.86 -17.75
CA ILE A 121 5.63 -8.80 -16.63
C ILE A 121 6.82 -9.75 -16.68
N SER A 122 7.57 -9.82 -15.60
CA SER A 122 8.67 -10.76 -15.46
C SER A 122 8.17 -12.20 -15.53
N GLN A 123 8.91 -13.06 -16.21
CA GLN A 123 8.62 -14.51 -16.25
C GLN A 123 8.75 -15.20 -14.89
N LEU A 124 9.40 -14.56 -13.93
CA LEU A 124 9.56 -15.06 -12.58
C LEU A 124 8.30 -14.84 -11.72
N VAL A 125 7.41 -13.95 -12.15
CA VAL A 125 6.19 -13.64 -11.43
C VAL A 125 5.22 -14.83 -11.44
N GLU A 126 4.99 -15.39 -10.27
CA GLU A 126 4.06 -16.50 -10.03
C GLU A 126 3.09 -16.10 -8.90
N VAL A 127 2.17 -15.15 -9.20
CA VAL A 127 1.25 -14.59 -8.21
C VAL A 127 0.39 -15.65 -7.51
N ASP A 128 0.14 -16.79 -8.16
CA ASP A 128 -0.60 -17.90 -7.57
C ASP A 128 0.13 -18.59 -6.40
N LYS A 129 1.42 -18.29 -6.20
CA LYS A 129 2.21 -18.78 -5.04
C LYS A 129 2.06 -17.93 -3.80
N ILE A 130 1.58 -16.69 -3.95
CA ILE A 130 1.49 -15.70 -2.86
C ILE A 130 0.03 -15.35 -2.56
N GLY A 131 -0.22 -14.39 -1.67
CA GLY A 131 -1.57 -13.98 -1.25
C GLY A 131 -2.39 -13.35 -2.38
N GLY A 132 -1.75 -12.68 -3.33
CA GLY A 132 -2.44 -12.04 -4.44
C GLY A 132 -1.79 -10.73 -4.86
N PHE A 133 -2.63 -9.75 -5.18
CA PHE A 133 -2.19 -8.41 -5.61
C PHE A 133 -2.44 -7.36 -4.53
N CYS A 134 -1.48 -6.49 -4.32
CA CYS A 134 -1.71 -5.15 -3.79
C CYS A 134 -1.91 -4.22 -4.98
N ILE A 135 -3.15 -3.83 -5.23
CA ILE A 135 -3.40 -2.94 -6.37
C ILE A 135 -3.09 -1.50 -5.97
N ASP A 136 -2.03 -0.92 -6.56
CA ASP A 136 -1.94 0.52 -6.60
C ASP A 136 -3.01 1.06 -7.56
N LEU A 137 -3.94 1.85 -7.01
CA LEU A 137 -5.13 2.27 -7.74
C LEU A 137 -4.80 3.26 -8.87
N SER A 138 -3.77 4.09 -8.72
CA SER A 138 -3.32 4.99 -9.77
C SER A 138 -2.53 4.27 -10.85
N HIS A 139 -1.66 3.33 -10.48
CA HIS A 139 -0.98 2.45 -11.45
C HIS A 139 -2.00 1.68 -12.28
N PHE A 140 -3.02 1.12 -11.63
CA PHE A 140 -4.10 0.44 -12.36
C PHE A 140 -4.80 1.39 -13.34
N LYS A 141 -5.03 2.66 -12.96
CA LYS A 141 -5.60 3.66 -13.88
C LYS A 141 -4.68 3.95 -15.05
N VAL A 142 -3.37 4.09 -14.82
CA VAL A 142 -2.36 4.27 -15.88
C VAL A 142 -2.35 3.07 -16.82
N GLN A 143 -2.32 1.86 -16.26
CA GLN A 143 -2.30 0.59 -16.99
C GLN A 143 -3.56 0.39 -17.83
N LEU A 144 -4.75 0.67 -17.25
CA LEU A 144 -6.03 0.64 -17.96
C LEU A 144 -6.04 1.57 -19.17
N ASN A 145 -5.56 2.80 -19.02
CA ASN A 145 -5.55 3.78 -20.12
C ASN A 145 -4.58 3.39 -21.25
N LYS A 146 -3.53 2.64 -20.94
CA LYS A 146 -2.53 2.15 -21.90
C LYS A 146 -2.88 0.78 -22.49
N TRP A 147 -3.87 0.06 -21.94
CA TRP A 147 -4.11 -1.36 -22.22
C TRP A 147 -2.81 -2.17 -22.11
N SER A 148 -2.16 -2.05 -20.96
CA SER A 148 -0.85 -2.63 -20.73
C SER A 148 -0.93 -4.13 -20.42
N LYS A 149 0.23 -4.81 -20.46
CA LYS A 149 0.33 -6.23 -20.08
C LYS A 149 -0.03 -6.47 -18.64
N GLU A 150 0.30 -5.54 -17.76
CA GLU A 150 -0.02 -5.61 -16.33
C GLU A 150 -1.54 -5.57 -16.13
N PHE A 151 -2.24 -4.70 -16.86
CA PHE A 151 -3.70 -4.63 -16.84
C PHE A 151 -4.33 -5.96 -17.24
N ASP A 152 -3.90 -6.54 -18.37
CA ASP A 152 -4.38 -7.84 -18.84
C ASP A 152 -4.06 -8.94 -17.82
N TYR A 153 -2.85 -8.94 -17.26
CA TYR A 153 -2.40 -9.91 -16.26
C TYR A 153 -3.28 -9.89 -15.00
N ILE A 154 -3.61 -8.70 -14.48
CA ILE A 154 -4.51 -8.53 -13.33
C ILE A 154 -5.91 -9.05 -13.68
N LEU A 155 -6.46 -8.64 -14.84
CA LEU A 155 -7.83 -9.00 -15.22
C LEU A 155 -8.03 -10.49 -15.45
N GLU A 156 -7.04 -11.17 -16.02
CA GLU A 156 -7.09 -12.63 -16.22
C GLU A 156 -7.23 -13.39 -14.89
N ARG A 157 -6.69 -12.83 -13.80
CA ARG A 157 -6.64 -13.45 -12.47
C ARG A 157 -7.75 -13.03 -11.53
N ARG A 158 -8.60 -12.06 -11.91
CA ARG A 158 -9.73 -11.55 -11.09
C ARG A 158 -10.78 -12.59 -10.67
N LYS A 159 -10.67 -13.82 -11.16
CA LYS A 159 -11.64 -14.91 -10.91
C LYS A 159 -11.62 -15.44 -9.48
N SER A 160 -10.63 -15.11 -8.70
CA SER A 160 -10.52 -15.47 -7.29
C SER A 160 -10.86 -14.26 -6.42
N ALA A 161 -11.84 -14.40 -5.54
CA ALA A 161 -12.33 -13.31 -4.68
C ALA A 161 -11.30 -12.77 -3.69
N HIS A 162 -10.19 -13.49 -3.46
CA HIS A 162 -9.17 -13.18 -2.46
C HIS A 162 -7.89 -12.56 -3.06
N TYR A 163 -7.90 -12.19 -4.35
CA TYR A 163 -6.69 -11.69 -5.02
C TYR A 163 -6.44 -10.19 -4.85
N PHE A 164 -7.37 -9.43 -4.27
CA PHE A 164 -7.32 -7.96 -4.20
C PHE A 164 -7.59 -7.45 -2.79
N ASP A 165 -6.90 -8.03 -1.80
CA ASP A 165 -7.22 -7.76 -0.39
C ASP A 165 -6.63 -6.45 0.13
N CYS A 166 -5.68 -5.85 -0.58
CA CYS A 166 -5.07 -4.58 -0.18
C CYS A 166 -4.76 -3.65 -1.36
N ASN A 167 -4.66 -2.36 -1.06
CA ASN A 167 -4.39 -1.32 -2.04
C ASN A 167 -3.36 -0.33 -1.56
N HIS A 168 -2.58 0.20 -2.50
CA HIS A 168 -1.98 1.52 -2.39
C HIS A 168 -2.93 2.56 -3.01
N LEU A 169 -2.99 3.74 -2.41
CA LEU A 169 -3.81 4.85 -2.87
C LEU A 169 -2.98 6.12 -2.88
N ASN A 170 -2.76 6.66 -4.05
CA ASN A 170 -2.11 7.93 -4.32
C ASN A 170 -2.95 8.76 -5.30
N GLY A 171 -2.48 9.90 -5.76
CA GLY A 171 -3.17 10.72 -6.74
C GLY A 171 -2.93 10.24 -8.17
N TYR A 172 -3.66 10.82 -9.10
CA TYR A 172 -3.50 10.57 -10.53
C TYR A 172 -3.53 11.87 -11.33
N ASP A 173 -2.55 12.03 -12.22
CA ASP A 173 -2.48 13.12 -13.18
C ASP A 173 -3.06 12.70 -14.54
N PRO A 174 -4.27 13.16 -14.90
CA PRO A 174 -4.88 12.79 -16.17
C PRO A 174 -4.18 13.42 -17.39
N GLN A 175 -3.37 14.48 -17.22
CA GLN A 175 -2.68 15.11 -18.33
C GLN A 175 -1.46 14.33 -18.79
N ASN A 176 -0.71 13.81 -17.81
CA ASN A 176 0.49 13.00 -18.07
C ASN A 176 0.21 11.49 -18.05
N ASN A 177 -0.98 11.07 -17.61
CA ASN A 177 -1.35 9.69 -17.36
C ASN A 177 -0.33 9.01 -16.44
N ASP A 178 -0.15 9.59 -15.25
CA ASP A 178 0.88 9.23 -14.30
C ASP A 178 0.34 9.31 -12.86
N ASP A 179 1.01 8.65 -11.92
CA ASP A 179 0.69 8.68 -10.51
C ASP A 179 1.24 9.93 -9.80
N LEU A 180 0.66 10.29 -8.66
CA LEU A 180 1.05 11.43 -7.84
C LEU A 180 1.23 11.02 -6.38
N HIS A 181 2.46 10.99 -5.91
CA HIS A 181 2.76 10.76 -4.48
C HIS A 181 2.69 12.04 -3.60
N THR A 182 2.51 13.18 -4.20
CA THR A 182 2.26 14.45 -3.48
C THR A 182 0.96 15.06 -3.94
N ILE A 183 -0.05 15.01 -3.08
CA ILE A 183 -1.39 15.52 -3.37
C ILE A 183 -1.42 17.01 -3.13
N ARG A 184 -1.81 17.76 -4.14
CA ARG A 184 -1.97 19.22 -4.08
C ARG A 184 -3.43 19.64 -4.16
N ASN A 185 -4.29 18.77 -4.70
CA ASN A 185 -5.69 19.03 -4.88
C ASN A 185 -6.48 17.74 -4.64
N LEU A 186 -7.60 17.81 -3.93
CA LEU A 186 -8.48 16.66 -3.69
C LEU A 186 -9.04 16.05 -4.98
N LYS A 187 -9.08 16.82 -6.08
CA LYS A 187 -9.46 16.30 -7.41
C LYS A 187 -8.47 15.29 -7.97
N ASP A 188 -7.25 15.24 -7.46
CA ASP A 188 -6.27 14.23 -7.85
C ASP A 188 -6.78 12.80 -7.52
N PHE A 189 -7.83 12.68 -6.69
CA PHE A 189 -8.53 11.44 -6.38
C PHE A 189 -9.78 11.17 -7.22
N ASP A 190 -10.21 12.05 -8.13
CA ASP A 190 -11.45 11.90 -8.90
C ASP A 190 -11.46 10.64 -9.78
N TYR A 191 -10.28 10.16 -10.19
CA TYR A 191 -10.12 8.93 -10.98
C TYR A 191 -10.70 7.69 -10.29
N LEU A 192 -10.75 7.66 -8.96
CA LEU A 192 -11.22 6.51 -8.18
C LEU A 192 -12.64 6.11 -8.55
N LYS A 193 -13.52 7.07 -8.88
CA LYS A 193 -14.90 6.78 -9.34
C LYS A 193 -14.96 6.09 -10.71
N THR A 194 -13.88 6.11 -11.46
CA THR A 194 -13.79 5.43 -12.75
C THR A 194 -13.29 4.00 -12.66
N LEU A 195 -12.87 3.57 -11.46
CA LEU A 195 -12.35 2.23 -11.22
C LEU A 195 -13.45 1.23 -10.85
N PRO A 196 -13.30 -0.04 -11.24
CA PRO A 196 -14.22 -1.09 -10.83
C PRO A 196 -14.18 -1.34 -9.32
N LYS A 197 -15.34 -1.56 -8.69
CA LYS A 197 -15.45 -1.82 -7.24
C LYS A 197 -14.64 -3.01 -6.74
N PHE A 198 -14.46 -4.04 -7.56
CA PHE A 198 -13.74 -5.26 -7.17
C PHE A 198 -12.25 -5.04 -6.88
N LEU A 199 -11.69 -3.88 -7.24
CA LEU A 199 -10.30 -3.53 -6.97
C LEU A 199 -10.05 -3.10 -5.51
N TYR A 200 -11.09 -2.67 -4.81
CA TYR A 200 -10.94 -2.13 -3.47
C TYR A 200 -10.91 -3.24 -2.43
N GLY A 201 -9.76 -3.44 -1.83
CA GLY A 201 -9.50 -4.44 -0.80
C GLY A 201 -9.97 -4.02 0.60
N ASP A 202 -9.66 -4.87 1.56
CA ASP A 202 -9.99 -4.67 2.98
C ASP A 202 -9.09 -3.61 3.64
N VAL A 203 -7.91 -3.36 3.07
CA VAL A 203 -6.95 -2.36 3.53
C VAL A 203 -6.55 -1.47 2.36
N VAL A 204 -6.70 -0.16 2.53
CA VAL A 204 -6.32 0.87 1.55
C VAL A 204 -5.33 1.82 2.18
N ALA A 205 -4.07 1.77 1.80
CA ALA A 205 -3.00 2.58 2.37
C ALA A 205 -2.74 3.83 1.51
N LEU A 206 -2.80 5.02 2.12
CA LEU A 206 -2.38 6.26 1.45
C LEU A 206 -0.87 6.22 1.21
N GLU A 207 -0.44 6.10 -0.02
CA GLU A 207 0.96 6.16 -0.41
C GLU A 207 1.34 7.56 -0.87
N VAL A 208 1.38 8.47 0.07
CA VAL A 208 1.64 9.89 -0.22
C VAL A 208 2.70 10.49 0.68
N GLU A 209 3.45 11.45 0.15
CA GLU A 209 4.50 12.17 0.88
C GLU A 209 3.95 13.23 1.85
N ASN A 210 2.71 13.60 1.69
CA ASN A 210 2.01 14.59 2.51
C ASN A 210 2.10 14.28 4.01
N SER A 211 2.02 15.32 4.83
CA SER A 211 1.98 15.21 6.30
C SER A 211 0.80 14.34 6.77
N ILE A 212 0.88 13.82 7.97
CA ILE A 212 -0.24 13.05 8.56
C ILE A 212 -1.49 13.91 8.71
N SER A 213 -1.31 15.20 9.02
CA SER A 213 -2.44 16.15 9.09
C SER A 213 -3.20 16.21 7.76
N GLU A 214 -2.49 16.37 6.64
CA GLU A 214 -3.10 16.37 5.31
C GLU A 214 -3.70 15.00 4.95
N GLN A 215 -3.01 13.91 5.28
CA GLN A 215 -3.53 12.56 5.05
C GLN A 215 -4.86 12.30 5.81
N LEU A 216 -5.04 12.87 7.00
CA LEU A 216 -6.31 12.80 7.73
C LEU A 216 -7.42 13.57 7.00
N GLU A 217 -7.11 14.70 6.38
CA GLU A 217 -8.05 15.44 5.53
C GLU A 217 -8.41 14.62 4.29
N PHE A 218 -7.42 13.97 3.66
CA PHE A 218 -7.66 13.08 2.53
C PHE A 218 -8.53 11.90 2.92
N LYS A 219 -8.23 11.24 4.04
CA LYS A 219 -9.03 10.13 4.56
C LYS A 219 -10.49 10.55 4.77
N LYS A 220 -10.73 11.72 5.36
CA LYS A 220 -12.08 12.25 5.54
C LYS A 220 -12.77 12.50 4.19
N TYR A 221 -12.10 13.15 3.26
CA TYR A 221 -12.63 13.39 1.92
C TYR A 221 -12.97 12.09 1.20
N LEU A 222 -12.04 11.14 1.18
CA LEU A 222 -12.19 9.85 0.51
C LEU A 222 -13.32 9.02 1.12
N SER A 223 -13.51 9.08 2.44
CA SER A 223 -14.60 8.40 3.12
C SER A 223 -15.99 8.91 2.66
N GLU A 224 -16.11 10.21 2.44
CA GLU A 224 -17.34 10.80 1.88
C GLU A 224 -17.44 10.55 0.36
N PHE A 225 -16.34 10.67 -0.35
CA PHE A 225 -16.25 10.54 -1.81
C PHE A 225 -16.57 9.12 -2.30
N LEU A 226 -16.18 8.11 -1.55
CA LEU A 226 -16.39 6.70 -1.85
C LEU A 226 -17.64 6.11 -1.13
N LYS A 227 -18.46 6.95 -0.52
CA LYS A 227 -19.69 6.51 0.12
C LYS A 227 -20.61 5.84 -0.91
N GLY A 228 -20.98 4.59 -0.64
CA GLY A 228 -21.80 3.78 -1.57
C GLY A 228 -20.99 2.99 -2.62
N PHE A 229 -19.66 3.01 -2.51
CA PHE A 229 -18.76 2.12 -3.23
C PHE A 229 -18.70 0.73 -2.62
#